data_7e9e4711a5601aef3ad579146eb026f6
#
_entry.id   7e9e4711a5601aef3ad579146eb026f6
#
_cell.length_a   1.000
_cell.length_b   1.000
_cell.length_c   1.000
_cell.angle_alpha   90.00
_cell.angle_beta   90.00
_cell.angle_gamma   90.00
#
_symmetry.space_group_name_H-M   'P 1'
#
loop_
_entity.id
_entity.type
_entity.pdbx_description
1 polymer ?
#
loop_
_entity_poly.entity_id
_entity_poly.type
_entity_poly.pdbx_seq_one_letter_code
_entity_poly.pdbx_strand_id
1 'polypeptide(L)'
;MKINQYIDHTLLKPESRQDQIDKLIREAKTYNFASVCINPTWVSYAAKALEGTDIKVCTVIGFPLGATTSAVKAFETKDAISHGADEVDMVINIGQAKSGHFAFVEEDIRAVVEASGDKLVKVIIETCLLTDKEKIKACQAAAVSYTHL
;
A
#
# COMPACT_ATOMS: atom_id res chain seq x y z
N MET A 1 -2.93 24.53 5.28
CA MET A 1 -2.71 23.13 4.85
C MET A 1 -1.49 23.12 3.94
N LYS A 2 -0.49 22.31 4.24
CA LYS A 2 0.73 22.18 3.39
C LYS A 2 0.55 20.94 2.52
N ILE A 3 0.39 21.12 1.21
CA ILE A 3 0.06 20.04 0.26
C ILE A 3 1.11 18.93 0.20
N ASN A 4 2.38 19.25 0.45
CA ASN A 4 3.47 18.29 0.48
C ASN A 4 3.26 17.15 1.51
N GLN A 5 2.54 17.42 2.59
CA GLN A 5 2.22 16.43 3.62
C GLN A 5 1.08 15.46 3.25
N TYR A 6 0.58 15.55 2.02
CA TYR A 6 -0.39 14.62 1.43
C TYR A 6 0.19 13.84 0.23
N ILE A 7 1.51 13.96 0.01
CA ILE A 7 2.18 13.32 -1.12
C ILE A 7 2.95 12.10 -0.62
N ASP A 8 2.63 10.95 -1.19
CA ASP A 8 3.43 9.74 -1.12
C ASP A 8 4.42 9.77 -2.29
N HIS A 9 5.68 10.10 -2.02
CA HIS A 9 6.71 10.17 -3.05
C HIS A 9 7.10 8.77 -3.50
N THR A 10 6.76 8.41 -4.76
CA THR A 10 6.62 7.02 -5.18
C THR A 10 7.63 6.60 -6.24
N LEU A 11 8.24 5.42 -6.06
CA LEU A 11 9.08 4.74 -7.06
C LEU A 11 8.87 3.23 -6.98
N LEU A 12 8.05 2.69 -7.92
CA LEU A 12 7.63 1.28 -7.93
C LEU A 12 8.07 0.52 -9.19
N LYS A 13 8.97 1.09 -9.99
CA LYS A 13 9.50 0.39 -11.17
C LYS A 13 10.32 -0.83 -10.74
N PRO A 14 10.14 -1.99 -11.37
CA PRO A 14 10.84 -3.22 -10.97
C PRO A 14 12.36 -3.12 -11.12
N GLU A 15 12.85 -2.30 -12.04
CA GLU A 15 14.26 -2.05 -12.28
C GLU A 15 14.87 -0.93 -11.40
N SER A 16 14.14 -0.44 -10.40
CA SER A 16 14.62 0.65 -9.53
C SER A 16 15.88 0.24 -8.77
N ARG A 17 16.92 1.06 -8.90
CA ARG A 17 18.22 0.86 -8.25
C ARG A 17 18.35 1.70 -6.99
N GLN A 18 19.32 1.33 -6.17
CA GLN A 18 19.58 2.01 -4.90
C GLN A 18 19.83 3.52 -5.07
N ASP A 19 20.57 3.95 -6.08
CA ASP A 19 20.84 5.39 -6.33
C ASP A 19 19.55 6.19 -6.59
N GLN A 20 18.53 5.54 -7.18
CA GLN A 20 17.22 6.15 -7.40
C GLN A 20 16.39 6.20 -6.11
N ILE A 21 16.48 5.17 -5.26
CA ILE A 21 15.87 5.18 -3.93
C ILE A 21 16.52 6.26 -3.04
N ASP A 22 17.85 6.41 -3.08
CA ASP A 22 18.57 7.48 -2.38
C ASP A 22 18.09 8.87 -2.80
N LYS A 23 17.88 9.06 -4.10
CA LYS A 23 17.33 10.31 -4.63
C LYS A 23 15.93 10.55 -4.10
N LEU A 24 15.05 9.54 -4.14
CA LEU A 24 13.68 9.60 -3.63
C LEU A 24 13.65 10.03 -2.15
N ILE A 25 14.48 9.40 -1.32
CA ILE A 25 14.58 9.70 0.12
C ILE A 25 15.08 11.13 0.35
N ARG A 26 16.12 11.57 -0.39
CA ARG A 26 16.62 12.95 -0.28
C ARG A 26 15.54 13.98 -0.66
N GLU A 27 14.80 13.73 -1.73
CA GLU A 27 13.69 14.60 -2.16
C GLU A 27 12.58 14.63 -1.10
N ALA A 28 12.20 13.48 -0.55
CA ALA A 28 11.19 13.41 0.51
C ALA A 28 11.61 14.24 1.74
N LYS A 29 12.87 14.15 2.17
CA LYS A 29 13.43 14.98 3.26
C LYS A 29 13.44 16.47 2.92
N THR A 30 13.86 16.82 1.70
CA THR A 30 13.97 18.22 1.27
C THR A 30 12.62 18.91 1.21
N TYR A 31 11.60 18.21 0.71
CA TYR A 31 10.27 18.77 0.51
C TYR A 31 9.29 18.41 1.64
N ASN A 32 9.73 17.62 2.62
CA ASN A 32 8.92 17.16 3.75
C ASN A 32 7.61 16.51 3.28
N PHE A 33 7.72 15.49 2.43
CA PHE A 33 6.56 14.70 1.97
C PHE A 33 5.99 13.83 3.09
N ALA A 34 4.76 13.33 2.92
CA ALA A 34 4.10 12.45 3.89
C ALA A 34 4.83 11.12 4.01
N SER A 35 5.16 10.52 2.88
CA SER A 35 5.83 9.23 2.82
C SER A 35 6.77 9.10 1.62
N VAL A 36 7.56 8.02 1.62
CA VAL A 36 8.11 7.40 0.42
C VAL A 36 7.37 6.10 0.17
N CYS A 37 6.92 5.85 -1.07
CA CYS A 37 6.27 4.59 -1.45
C CYS A 37 7.17 3.80 -2.42
N ILE A 38 7.56 2.59 -2.00
CA ILE A 38 8.61 1.79 -2.64
C ILE A 38 8.25 0.31 -2.66
N ASN A 39 8.94 -0.47 -3.51
CA ASN A 39 8.79 -1.93 -3.51
C ASN A 39 9.29 -2.55 -2.19
N PRO A 40 8.71 -3.68 -1.73
CA PRO A 40 8.99 -4.29 -0.42
C PRO A 40 10.47 -4.52 -0.13
N THR A 41 11.25 -4.89 -1.14
CA THR A 41 12.70 -5.13 -1.01
C THR A 41 13.49 -3.93 -0.47
N TRP A 42 12.96 -2.71 -0.59
CA TRP A 42 13.62 -1.47 -0.17
C TRP A 42 13.16 -0.97 1.21
N VAL A 43 12.18 -1.61 1.84
CA VAL A 43 11.57 -1.15 3.09
C VAL A 43 12.60 -0.98 4.21
N SER A 44 13.38 -2.02 4.53
CA SER A 44 14.40 -1.93 5.57
C SER A 44 15.44 -0.83 5.30
N TYR A 45 15.80 -0.65 4.04
CA TYR A 45 16.76 0.38 3.64
C TYR A 45 16.19 1.79 3.88
N ALA A 46 14.95 2.02 3.44
CA ALA A 46 14.28 3.31 3.60
C ALA A 46 13.97 3.60 5.07
N ALA A 47 13.51 2.62 5.84
CA ALA A 47 13.23 2.77 7.27
C ALA A 47 14.48 3.25 8.02
N LYS A 48 15.63 2.61 7.78
CA LYS A 48 16.90 3.04 8.36
C LYS A 48 17.31 4.46 7.91
N ALA A 49 17.13 4.76 6.63
CA ALA A 49 17.52 6.05 6.07
C ALA A 49 16.62 7.21 6.51
N LEU A 50 15.36 6.92 6.90
CA LEU A 50 14.38 7.90 7.37
C LEU A 50 14.29 7.98 8.90
N GLU A 51 15.10 7.22 9.62
CA GLU A 51 15.13 7.23 11.09
C GLU A 51 15.34 8.67 11.63
N GLY A 52 14.53 9.02 12.63
CA GLY A 52 14.55 10.37 13.22
C GLY A 52 13.82 11.44 12.40
N THR A 53 13.08 11.06 11.36
CA THR A 53 12.17 11.96 10.60
C THR A 53 10.71 11.57 10.81
N ASP A 54 9.78 12.46 10.45
CA ASP A 54 8.32 12.17 10.46
C ASP A 54 7.83 11.52 9.16
N ILE A 55 8.70 11.32 8.16
CA ILE A 55 8.36 10.78 6.86
C ILE A 55 8.14 9.28 6.99
N LYS A 56 6.97 8.81 6.55
CA LYS A 56 6.57 7.40 6.63
C LYS A 56 7.20 6.56 5.54
N VAL A 57 7.38 5.29 5.82
CA VAL A 57 7.74 4.27 4.83
C VAL A 57 6.47 3.54 4.42
N CYS A 58 6.04 3.76 3.20
CA CYS A 58 4.93 3.05 2.56
C CYS A 58 5.46 2.00 1.59
N THR A 59 4.79 0.86 1.51
CA THR A 59 5.09 -0.15 0.49
C THR A 59 3.81 -0.78 -0.06
N VAL A 60 3.94 -1.60 -1.10
CA VAL A 60 2.79 -2.18 -1.81
C VAL A 60 2.62 -3.66 -1.47
N ILE A 61 1.36 -4.13 -1.50
CA ILE A 61 0.97 -5.51 -1.18
C ILE A 61 0.16 -6.10 -2.35
N GLY A 62 0.57 -7.29 -2.82
CA GLY A 62 -0.05 -7.94 -3.96
C GLY A 62 0.08 -7.15 -5.27
N PHE A 63 1.01 -6.23 -5.32
CA PHE A 63 1.16 -5.27 -6.40
C PHE A 63 1.96 -5.85 -7.59
N PRO A 64 1.63 -5.50 -8.86
CA PRO A 64 0.50 -4.61 -9.25
C PRO A 64 -0.80 -5.34 -9.53
N LEU A 65 -0.83 -6.67 -9.54
CA LEU A 65 -1.94 -7.45 -10.10
C LEU A 65 -3.10 -7.70 -9.12
N GLY A 66 -2.86 -7.67 -7.82
CA GLY A 66 -3.85 -8.04 -6.81
C GLY A 66 -4.30 -9.52 -6.85
N ALA A 67 -3.68 -10.34 -7.69
CA ALA A 67 -4.15 -11.66 -8.08
C ALA A 67 -3.61 -12.83 -7.23
N THR A 68 -2.79 -12.52 -6.22
CA THR A 68 -2.33 -13.54 -5.27
C THR A 68 -3.41 -13.87 -4.23
N THR A 69 -3.19 -14.91 -3.42
CA THR A 69 -4.15 -15.30 -2.37
C THR A 69 -4.10 -14.34 -1.19
N SER A 70 -5.21 -14.23 -0.45
CA SER A 70 -5.31 -13.39 0.74
C SER A 70 -4.28 -13.77 1.80
N ALA A 71 -3.99 -15.07 1.96
CA ALA A 71 -2.94 -15.55 2.87
C ALA A 71 -1.54 -15.04 2.50
N VAL A 72 -1.22 -14.97 1.20
CA VAL A 72 0.06 -14.43 0.72
C VAL A 72 0.12 -12.91 0.94
N LYS A 73 -0.96 -12.17 0.66
CA LYS A 73 -1.03 -10.73 0.94
C LYS A 73 -0.86 -10.45 2.44
N ALA A 74 -1.53 -11.21 3.30
CA ALA A 74 -1.39 -11.08 4.75
C ALA A 74 0.04 -11.39 5.22
N PHE A 75 0.71 -12.38 4.64
CA PHE A 75 2.11 -12.68 4.92
C PHE A 75 3.03 -11.53 4.46
N GLU A 76 2.86 -11.06 3.23
CA GLU A 76 3.62 -9.92 2.67
C GLU A 76 3.46 -8.67 3.53
N THR A 77 2.24 -8.40 4.03
CA THR A 77 1.97 -7.30 4.96
C THR A 77 2.76 -7.42 6.25
N LYS A 78 2.71 -8.59 6.91
CA LYS A 78 3.46 -8.83 8.15
C LYS A 78 4.96 -8.70 7.94
N ASP A 79 5.46 -9.22 6.84
CA ASP A 79 6.87 -9.13 6.48
C ASP A 79 7.29 -7.67 6.27
N ALA A 80 6.54 -6.90 5.49
CA ALA A 80 6.82 -5.48 5.24
C ALA A 80 6.84 -4.66 6.54
N ILE A 81 5.87 -4.87 7.43
CA ILE A 81 5.79 -4.16 8.72
C ILE A 81 6.96 -4.55 9.62
N SER A 82 7.31 -5.84 9.68
CA SER A 82 8.47 -6.31 10.46
C SER A 82 9.79 -5.71 10.01
N HIS A 83 9.86 -5.27 8.74
CA HIS A 83 10.99 -4.60 8.13
C HIS A 83 10.95 -3.07 8.23
N GLY A 84 9.91 -2.51 8.85
CA GLY A 84 9.82 -1.08 9.15
C GLY A 84 8.89 -0.28 8.26
N ALA A 85 7.94 -0.92 7.56
CA ALA A 85 6.86 -0.21 6.90
C ALA A 85 5.89 0.41 7.93
N ASP A 86 5.54 1.67 7.72
CA ASP A 86 4.54 2.39 8.51
C ASP A 86 3.15 2.31 7.89
N GLU A 87 3.09 2.14 6.56
CA GLU A 87 1.87 2.09 5.76
C GLU A 87 2.00 1.03 4.67
N VAL A 88 0.87 0.43 4.27
CA VAL A 88 0.82 -0.53 3.16
C VAL A 88 -0.31 -0.21 2.20
N ASP A 89 -0.02 -0.29 0.90
CA ASP A 89 -0.95 -0.07 -0.21
C ASP A 89 -1.26 -1.39 -0.90
N MET A 90 -2.39 -2.00 -0.58
CA MET A 90 -2.78 -3.28 -1.17
C MET A 90 -3.58 -3.12 -2.45
N VAL A 91 -3.37 -3.98 -3.42
CA VAL A 91 -4.24 -4.09 -4.60
C VAL A 91 -5.33 -5.12 -4.36
N ILE A 92 -6.60 -4.76 -4.63
CA ILE A 92 -7.73 -5.71 -4.54
C ILE A 92 -7.56 -6.87 -5.52
N ASN A 93 -8.25 -7.98 -5.28
CA ASN A 93 -8.34 -9.02 -6.30
C ASN A 93 -9.32 -8.58 -7.41
N ILE A 94 -8.75 -7.99 -8.48
CA ILE A 94 -9.49 -7.40 -9.58
C ILE A 94 -10.35 -8.45 -10.30
N GLY A 95 -9.82 -9.67 -10.50
CA GLY A 95 -10.54 -10.76 -11.13
C GLY A 95 -11.80 -11.17 -10.35
N GLN A 96 -11.73 -11.20 -9.02
CA GLN A 96 -12.87 -11.48 -8.16
C GLN A 96 -13.89 -10.33 -8.19
N ALA A 97 -13.42 -9.07 -8.20
CA ALA A 97 -14.30 -7.91 -8.35
C ALA A 97 -15.03 -7.92 -9.70
N LYS A 98 -14.33 -8.23 -10.81
CA LYS A 98 -14.93 -8.39 -12.15
C LYS A 98 -15.94 -9.54 -12.23
N SER A 99 -15.76 -10.58 -11.44
CA SER A 99 -16.69 -11.71 -11.32
C SER A 99 -17.89 -11.43 -10.40
N GLY A 100 -17.93 -10.24 -9.77
CA GLY A 100 -18.99 -9.84 -8.85
C GLY A 100 -18.87 -10.41 -7.44
N HIS A 101 -17.75 -11.05 -7.11
CA HIS A 101 -17.50 -11.69 -5.81
C HIS A 101 -17.00 -10.70 -4.76
N PHE A 102 -17.79 -9.66 -4.45
CA PHE A 102 -17.36 -8.59 -3.54
C PHE A 102 -17.21 -9.02 -2.08
N ALA A 103 -17.90 -10.08 -1.65
CA ALA A 103 -17.64 -10.68 -0.33
C ALA A 103 -16.20 -11.22 -0.23
N PHE A 104 -15.68 -11.84 -1.30
CA PHE A 104 -14.29 -12.28 -1.35
C PHE A 104 -13.33 -11.07 -1.30
N VAL A 105 -13.65 -10.00 -2.06
CA VAL A 105 -12.81 -8.77 -2.05
C VAL A 105 -12.75 -8.16 -0.65
N GLU A 106 -13.87 -8.13 0.07
CA GLU A 106 -13.92 -7.67 1.46
C GLU A 106 -13.05 -8.53 2.39
N GLU A 107 -13.16 -9.85 2.30
CA GLU A 107 -12.34 -10.79 3.09
C GLU A 107 -10.85 -10.65 2.78
N ASP A 108 -10.49 -10.45 1.50
CA ASP A 108 -9.12 -10.23 1.05
C ASP A 108 -8.52 -8.95 1.67
N ILE A 109 -9.30 -7.85 1.67
CA ILE A 109 -8.90 -6.59 2.31
C ILE A 109 -8.79 -6.77 3.83
N ARG A 110 -9.77 -7.43 4.46
CA ARG A 110 -9.78 -7.69 5.89
C ARG A 110 -8.55 -8.48 6.35
N ALA A 111 -8.13 -9.49 5.59
CA ALA A 111 -6.95 -10.26 5.89
C ALA A 111 -5.66 -9.40 5.93
N VAL A 112 -5.57 -8.39 5.07
CA VAL A 112 -4.45 -7.43 5.07
C VAL A 112 -4.57 -6.47 6.26
N VAL A 113 -5.75 -5.95 6.53
CA VAL A 113 -6.01 -5.04 7.67
C VAL A 113 -5.68 -5.73 9.00
N GLU A 114 -6.13 -6.97 9.20
CA GLU A 114 -5.80 -7.76 10.40
C GLU A 114 -4.28 -8.03 10.51
N ALA A 115 -3.63 -8.27 9.37
CA ALA A 115 -2.19 -8.51 9.34
C ALA A 115 -1.37 -7.23 9.59
N SER A 116 -1.93 -6.05 9.32
CA SER A 116 -1.27 -4.76 9.50
C SER A 116 -1.25 -4.27 10.97
N GLY A 117 -2.09 -4.84 11.83
CA GLY A 117 -2.21 -4.40 13.22
C GLY A 117 -2.71 -2.95 13.32
N ASP A 118 -1.88 -2.06 13.83
CA ASP A 118 -2.16 -0.63 13.98
C ASP A 118 -1.67 0.23 12.80
N LYS A 119 -1.08 -0.39 11.77
CA LYS A 119 -0.54 0.34 10.62
C LYS A 119 -1.62 0.65 9.59
N LEU A 120 -1.47 1.80 8.94
CA LEU A 120 -2.42 2.25 7.91
C LEU A 120 -2.38 1.32 6.69
N VAL A 121 -3.56 0.90 6.25
CA VAL A 121 -3.76 0.21 4.97
C VAL A 121 -4.49 1.14 4.02
N LYS A 122 -3.96 1.34 2.81
CA LYS A 122 -4.68 2.00 1.71
C LYS A 122 -5.04 0.96 0.65
N VAL A 123 -6.21 1.09 0.02
CA VAL A 123 -6.72 0.09 -0.91
C VAL A 123 -6.70 0.63 -2.33
N ILE A 124 -5.86 0.03 -3.18
CA ILE A 124 -5.81 0.31 -4.61
C ILE A 124 -6.90 -0.51 -5.29
N ILE A 125 -7.94 0.15 -5.81
CA ILE A 125 -9.06 -0.53 -6.48
C ILE A 125 -8.87 -0.66 -8.00
N GLU A 126 -7.85 -0.07 -8.58
CA GLU A 126 -7.52 -0.05 -10.01
C GLU A 126 -8.69 0.41 -10.89
N THR A 127 -9.06 1.66 -10.74
CA THR A 127 -10.27 2.26 -11.32
C THR A 127 -10.39 2.12 -12.83
N CYS A 128 -9.28 2.09 -13.56
CA CYS A 128 -9.27 1.98 -15.02
C CYS A 128 -9.78 0.62 -15.53
N LEU A 129 -9.78 -0.42 -14.68
CA LEU A 129 -10.27 -1.76 -15.01
C LEU A 129 -11.72 -2.00 -14.55
N LEU A 130 -12.31 -1.08 -13.78
CA LEU A 130 -13.61 -1.23 -13.16
C LEU A 130 -14.66 -0.33 -13.79
N THR A 131 -15.89 -0.84 -13.94
CA THR A 131 -17.07 -0.03 -14.20
C THR A 131 -17.44 0.80 -12.97
N ASP A 132 -18.26 1.84 -13.13
CA ASP A 132 -18.67 2.70 -12.00
C ASP A 132 -19.39 1.93 -10.91
N LYS A 133 -20.21 0.93 -11.27
CA LYS A 133 -20.87 0.04 -10.30
C LYS A 133 -19.86 -0.81 -9.51
N GLU A 134 -18.83 -1.31 -10.18
CA GLU A 134 -17.76 -2.09 -9.55
C GLU A 134 -16.88 -1.21 -8.63
N LYS A 135 -16.58 0.04 -9.05
CA LYS A 135 -15.87 1.02 -8.20
C LYS A 135 -16.61 1.29 -6.90
N ILE A 136 -17.92 1.53 -6.98
CA ILE A 136 -18.76 1.76 -5.80
C ILE A 136 -18.69 0.56 -4.85
N LYS A 137 -18.85 -0.66 -5.37
CA LYS A 137 -18.79 -1.89 -4.57
C LYS A 137 -17.39 -2.12 -3.96
N ALA A 138 -16.33 -1.85 -4.71
CA ALA A 138 -14.96 -1.96 -4.21
C ALA A 138 -14.70 -0.97 -3.07
N CYS A 139 -15.16 0.28 -3.21
CA CYS A 139 -15.08 1.26 -2.13
C CYS A 139 -15.91 0.84 -0.90
N GLN A 140 -17.09 0.25 -1.09
CA GLN A 140 -17.90 -0.27 0.01
C GLN A 140 -17.19 -1.42 0.74
N ALA A 141 -16.61 -2.37 0.00
CA ALA A 141 -15.83 -3.47 0.57
C ALA A 141 -14.62 -2.94 1.37
N ALA A 142 -13.92 -1.93 0.85
CA ALA A 142 -12.83 -1.28 1.57
C ALA A 142 -13.33 -0.62 2.87
N ALA A 143 -14.40 0.17 2.81
CA ALA A 143 -14.94 0.88 3.97
C ALA A 143 -15.41 -0.07 5.09
N VAL A 144 -16.06 -1.19 4.75
CA VAL A 144 -16.51 -2.19 5.72
C VAL A 144 -15.34 -2.92 6.37
N SER A 145 -14.25 -3.15 5.62
CA SER A 145 -13.05 -3.82 6.15
C SER A 145 -12.31 -2.98 7.19
N TYR A 146 -12.53 -1.66 7.21
CA TYR A 146 -11.95 -0.70 8.18
C TYR A 146 -12.87 -0.41 9.37
N THR A 147 -13.88 -1.22 9.67
CA THR A 147 -14.88 -0.97 10.72
C THR A 147 -14.32 -0.85 12.16
N HIS A 148 -13.03 -0.78 12.31
CA HIS A 148 -12.35 -0.47 13.58
C HIS A 148 -11.65 0.90 13.59
N LEU A 149 -11.95 1.75 12.59
CA LEU A 149 -11.55 3.16 12.56
C LEU A 149 -12.62 4.03 13.18
#